data_93d85f026636441627992a529474c2ff
#
_entry.id   93d85f026636441627992a529474c2ff
#
_cell.length_a   1.000
_cell.length_b   1.000
_cell.length_c   1.000
_cell.angle_alpha   90.00
_cell.angle_beta   90.00
_cell.angle_gamma   90.00
#
_symmetry.space_group_name_H-M   'P 1'
#
loop_
_entity.id
_entity.type
_entity.pdbx_description
1 polymer ?
#
loop_
_entity_poly.entity_id
_entity_poly.type
_entity_poly.pdbx_seq_one_letter_code
_entity_poly.pdbx_strand_id
1 'polypeptide(L)'
;MAQTQRARALYRLVTGILAASLFTGAIYMVKPEPSQIENLTGTLFFHRYSEYGAWDAELLSLDLRTGSLSQVNKNWQSMISPINAHLSNDGEYMTFMGTQSGLAENEWDVFVSHWNGSNWDEPVNLTGPNGKRDEDPKFSPNGKTIVYKENGVLATVERTGGAKTYLSLGEAQSSMPYYRTNGTDILFEREGKIFLKTKLGDREMDAGKAGISSYYPIGVDDERFLFTRVQDSKRDAIRWGYYDGRPSEDLFFNNDYWDSSDPYPYQDAKDFIFLVSGDHSIFLGGYNLVIAELRAQKVINIDDLYGEINSNLQELGPAWTPFTY
;
A
#
# COMPACT_ATOMS: atom_id res chain seq x y z
N MET A 1 56.85 52.36 13.21
CA MET A 1 55.48 52.67 13.66
C MET A 1 54.53 53.17 12.61
N ALA A 2 54.82 53.12 11.32
CA ALA A 2 53.96 53.63 10.27
C ALA A 2 53.23 52.51 9.47
N GLN A 3 53.52 51.25 9.68
CA GLN A 3 52.88 50.13 9.00
C GLN A 3 51.61 49.57 9.68
N THR A 4 51.44 49.87 11.00
CA THR A 4 50.29 49.34 11.78
C THR A 4 49.02 50.20 11.66
N GLN A 5 49.13 51.41 11.15
CA GLN A 5 47.94 52.27 10.95
C GLN A 5 47.22 52.05 9.61
N ARG A 6 47.93 51.61 8.58
CA ARG A 6 47.30 51.31 7.29
C ARG A 6 46.49 50.02 7.30
N ALA A 7 46.86 49.04 8.10
CA ALA A 7 46.12 47.81 8.20
C ALA A 7 44.77 47.95 8.95
N ARG A 8 44.66 48.92 9.87
CA ARG A 8 43.41 49.21 10.61
C ARG A 8 42.40 50.02 9.81
N ALA A 9 42.84 50.79 8.83
CA ALA A 9 41.96 51.57 7.96
C ALA A 9 41.34 50.71 6.88
N LEU A 10 42.08 49.69 6.36
CA LEU A 10 41.54 48.75 5.37
C LEU A 10 40.51 47.77 5.98
N TYR A 11 40.68 47.41 7.27
CA TYR A 11 39.74 46.50 7.95
C TYR A 11 38.40 47.14 8.27
N ARG A 12 38.36 48.49 8.41
CA ARG A 12 37.12 49.25 8.63
C ARG A 12 36.37 49.59 7.35
N LEU A 13 37.03 49.53 6.18
CA LEU A 13 36.39 49.78 4.89
C LEU A 13 35.76 48.51 4.29
N VAL A 14 36.30 47.33 4.66
CA VAL A 14 35.76 46.05 4.21
C VAL A 14 34.58 45.57 5.04
N THR A 15 34.51 45.96 6.32
CA THR A 15 33.38 45.63 7.22
C THR A 15 32.20 46.59 7.07
N GLY A 16 32.35 47.73 6.38
CA GLY A 16 31.29 48.73 6.16
C GLY A 16 30.46 48.52 4.90
N ILE A 17 30.91 47.67 3.96
CA ILE A 17 30.20 47.42 2.70
C ILE A 17 29.43 46.11 2.70
N LEU A 18 29.58 45.24 3.72
CA LEU A 18 28.87 43.99 3.86
C LEU A 18 27.60 44.07 4.75
N ALA A 19 27.17 45.29 5.14
CA ALA A 19 26.03 45.50 6.04
C ALA A 19 24.85 46.24 5.39
N ALA A 20 24.77 46.34 4.07
CA ALA A 20 23.69 47.07 3.40
C ALA A 20 23.05 46.36 2.20
N SER A 21 23.04 45.01 2.20
CA SER A 21 22.09 44.25 1.40
C SER A 21 21.20 43.44 2.34
N LEU A 22 20.40 44.12 3.13
CA LEU A 22 19.16 43.55 3.68
C LEU A 22 18.25 43.27 2.52
N PHE A 23 18.36 42.06 1.98
CA PHE A 23 17.28 41.44 1.22
C PHE A 23 16.07 41.39 2.17
N THR A 24 15.16 42.32 2.02
CA THR A 24 13.79 42.17 2.46
C THR A 24 13.10 41.20 1.49
N GLY A 25 13.60 39.98 1.41
CA GLY A 25 12.81 38.85 0.97
C GLY A 25 11.77 38.63 2.05
N ALA A 26 10.54 39.06 1.84
CA ALA A 26 9.42 38.56 2.60
C ALA A 26 9.47 37.04 2.42
N ILE A 27 9.97 36.33 3.45
CA ILE A 27 9.73 34.89 3.55
C ILE A 27 8.24 34.81 3.77
N TYR A 28 7.50 34.62 2.68
CA TYR A 28 6.14 34.11 2.77
C TYR A 28 6.27 32.74 3.45
N MET A 29 6.15 32.75 4.76
CA MET A 29 5.82 31.54 5.48
C MET A 29 4.45 31.14 4.95
N VAL A 30 4.46 30.25 3.96
CA VAL A 30 3.24 29.53 3.60
C VAL A 30 2.82 28.87 4.90
N LYS A 31 1.74 29.36 5.52
CA LYS A 31 1.15 28.66 6.66
C LYS A 31 0.86 27.27 6.15
N PRO A 32 1.31 26.21 6.83
CA PRO A 32 0.89 24.88 6.47
C PRO A 32 -0.63 24.88 6.40
N GLU A 33 -1.19 24.40 5.30
CA GLU A 33 -2.62 24.16 5.18
C GLU A 33 -3.04 23.33 6.40
N PRO A 34 -4.18 23.62 7.03
CA PRO A 34 -4.66 22.81 8.14
C PRO A 34 -4.77 21.36 7.68
N SER A 35 -4.35 20.43 8.55
CA SER A 35 -4.50 19.00 8.30
C SER A 35 -5.95 18.68 7.96
N GLN A 36 -6.16 17.90 6.90
CA GLN A 36 -7.49 17.44 6.49
C GLN A 36 -7.79 16.02 7.00
N ILE A 37 -6.96 15.51 7.88
CA ILE A 37 -7.07 14.13 8.38
C ILE A 37 -8.40 13.86 9.09
N GLU A 38 -9.00 14.87 9.70
CA GLU A 38 -10.33 14.78 10.33
C GLU A 38 -11.48 14.68 9.31
N ASN A 39 -11.19 14.87 8.02
CA ASN A 39 -12.16 14.86 6.93
C ASN A 39 -12.02 13.62 6.03
N LEU A 40 -11.33 12.58 6.47
CA LEU A 40 -11.26 11.32 5.73
C LEU A 40 -12.65 10.72 5.57
N THR A 41 -12.93 10.18 4.38
CA THR A 41 -14.21 9.58 4.02
C THR A 41 -14.02 8.26 3.30
N GLY A 42 -15.12 7.52 3.12
CA GLY A 42 -15.10 6.20 2.53
C GLY A 42 -14.84 5.12 3.58
N THR A 43 -14.48 3.95 3.12
CA THR A 43 -14.25 2.78 3.98
C THR A 43 -12.85 2.25 3.78
N LEU A 44 -12.15 1.98 4.86
CA LEU A 44 -10.88 1.26 4.90
C LEU A 44 -11.16 -0.20 5.27
N PHE A 45 -10.83 -1.12 4.38
CA PHE A 45 -10.81 -2.55 4.66
C PHE A 45 -9.41 -2.99 5.05
N PHE A 46 -9.31 -3.97 5.92
CA PHE A 46 -8.05 -4.61 6.34
C PHE A 46 -8.36 -5.97 6.93
N HIS A 47 -7.35 -6.81 7.06
CA HIS A 47 -7.50 -8.07 7.76
C HIS A 47 -6.66 -8.09 9.04
N ARG A 48 -7.08 -8.94 9.98
CA ARG A 48 -6.43 -9.14 11.27
C ARG A 48 -6.30 -10.62 11.54
N TYR A 49 -5.12 -11.07 11.97
CA TYR A 49 -4.87 -12.44 12.38
C TYR A 49 -3.80 -12.53 13.49
N SER A 50 -3.70 -13.67 14.17
CA SER A 50 -2.66 -13.88 15.18
C SER A 50 -1.28 -14.06 14.55
N GLU A 51 -1.19 -14.92 13.53
CA GLU A 51 0.01 -15.15 12.73
C GLU A 51 -0.38 -15.71 11.36
N TYR A 52 0.49 -15.55 10.38
CA TYR A 52 0.25 -16.08 9.03
C TYR A 52 0.19 -17.62 9.07
N GLY A 53 -0.92 -18.17 8.57
CA GLY A 53 -1.16 -19.62 8.57
C GLY A 53 -1.89 -20.16 9.81
N ALA A 54 -2.26 -19.31 10.78
CA ALA A 54 -3.13 -19.69 11.90
C ALA A 54 -4.59 -19.93 11.47
N TRP A 55 -4.98 -19.51 10.28
CA TRP A 55 -6.33 -19.64 9.71
C TRP A 55 -7.42 -18.97 10.55
N ASP A 56 -7.05 -17.88 11.24
CA ASP A 56 -7.90 -17.12 12.14
C ASP A 56 -8.17 -15.69 11.68
N ALA A 57 -7.92 -15.40 10.38
CA ALA A 57 -8.07 -14.05 9.89
C ALA A 57 -9.53 -13.57 9.91
N GLU A 58 -9.70 -12.36 10.41
CA GLU A 58 -10.91 -11.57 10.33
C GLU A 58 -10.74 -10.49 9.26
N LEU A 59 -11.73 -10.33 8.39
CA LEU A 59 -11.81 -9.20 7.46
C LEU A 59 -12.65 -8.10 8.10
N LEU A 60 -12.07 -6.92 8.22
CA LEU A 60 -12.63 -5.78 8.93
C LEU A 60 -12.86 -4.60 7.98
N SER A 61 -13.83 -3.76 8.29
CA SER A 61 -14.10 -2.50 7.61
C SER A 61 -14.27 -1.37 8.62
N LEU A 62 -13.60 -0.23 8.36
CA LEU A 62 -13.66 0.99 9.15
C LEU A 62 -14.29 2.10 8.31
N ASP A 63 -15.46 2.60 8.70
CA ASP A 63 -16.04 3.82 8.14
C ASP A 63 -15.20 5.02 8.63
N LEU A 64 -14.48 5.68 7.73
CA LEU A 64 -13.56 6.77 8.08
C LEU A 64 -14.28 8.05 8.51
N ARG A 65 -15.55 8.20 8.21
CA ARG A 65 -16.35 9.36 8.64
C ARG A 65 -16.89 9.21 10.04
N THR A 66 -17.26 8.00 10.44
CA THR A 66 -17.93 7.74 11.72
C THR A 66 -17.04 7.06 12.75
N GLY A 67 -15.93 6.44 12.32
CA GLY A 67 -15.08 5.59 13.16
C GLY A 67 -15.69 4.21 13.44
N SER A 68 -16.77 3.84 12.75
CA SER A 68 -17.44 2.55 13.00
C SER A 68 -16.63 1.39 12.44
N LEU A 69 -16.20 0.48 13.29
CA LEU A 69 -15.50 -0.75 12.94
C LEU A 69 -16.49 -1.91 12.87
N SER A 70 -16.44 -2.68 11.78
CA SER A 70 -17.32 -3.82 11.55
C SER A 70 -16.54 -5.03 11.03
N GLN A 71 -16.91 -6.23 11.45
CA GLN A 71 -16.39 -7.46 10.89
C GLN A 71 -17.21 -7.88 9.67
N VAL A 72 -16.56 -7.89 8.50
CA VAL A 72 -17.18 -8.17 7.19
C VAL A 72 -17.62 -9.63 7.07
N ASN A 73 -16.72 -10.55 7.44
CA ASN A 73 -16.94 -12.00 7.30
C ASN A 73 -17.73 -12.65 8.44
N LYS A 74 -18.32 -11.86 9.34
CA LYS A 74 -19.04 -12.38 10.52
C LYS A 74 -20.13 -13.39 10.21
N ASN A 75 -20.83 -13.19 9.09
CA ASN A 75 -21.98 -14.01 8.72
C ASN A 75 -21.68 -15.02 7.60
N TRP A 76 -20.46 -15.07 7.09
CA TRP A 76 -20.07 -16.03 6.06
C TRP A 76 -19.94 -17.43 6.67
N GLN A 77 -20.54 -18.42 6.02
CA GLN A 77 -20.68 -19.75 6.61
C GLN A 77 -19.51 -20.68 6.25
N SER A 78 -18.93 -20.50 5.07
CA SER A 78 -17.90 -21.39 4.55
C SER A 78 -16.50 -20.81 4.67
N MET A 79 -16.35 -19.48 4.78
CA MET A 79 -15.08 -18.78 4.80
C MET A 79 -14.39 -18.91 6.15
N ILE A 80 -13.11 -19.28 6.12
CA ILE A 80 -12.30 -19.47 7.33
C ILE A 80 -11.36 -18.29 7.55
N SER A 81 -10.59 -17.87 6.55
CA SER A 81 -9.50 -16.91 6.73
C SER A 81 -9.36 -15.99 5.50
N PRO A 82 -10.22 -14.97 5.36
CA PRO A 82 -10.15 -14.00 4.27
C PRO A 82 -9.07 -12.96 4.53
N ILE A 83 -8.16 -12.73 3.55
CA ILE A 83 -7.10 -11.72 3.62
C ILE A 83 -6.91 -11.01 2.27
N ASN A 84 -6.19 -9.89 2.26
CA ASN A 84 -5.78 -9.13 1.07
C ASN A 84 -6.97 -8.68 0.20
N ALA A 85 -8.00 -8.11 0.82
CA ALA A 85 -9.17 -7.60 0.11
C ALA A 85 -8.82 -6.49 -0.88
N HIS A 86 -9.56 -6.44 -1.99
CA HIS A 86 -9.51 -5.35 -2.96
C HIS A 86 -10.91 -5.08 -3.51
N LEU A 87 -11.29 -3.79 -3.59
CA LEU A 87 -12.62 -3.38 -4.03
C LEU A 87 -12.64 -3.07 -5.52
N SER A 88 -13.76 -3.38 -6.18
CA SER A 88 -14.01 -2.86 -7.52
C SER A 88 -14.27 -1.36 -7.49
N ASN A 89 -13.95 -0.65 -8.58
CA ASN A 89 -14.08 0.81 -8.64
C ASN A 89 -15.54 1.32 -8.54
N ASP A 90 -16.52 0.45 -8.79
CA ASP A 90 -17.95 0.75 -8.59
C ASP A 90 -18.40 0.52 -7.13
N GLY A 91 -17.55 -0.06 -6.27
CA GLY A 91 -17.84 -0.38 -4.89
C GLY A 91 -18.78 -1.57 -4.69
N GLU A 92 -19.24 -2.20 -5.76
CA GLU A 92 -20.24 -3.28 -5.66
C GLU A 92 -19.63 -4.65 -5.36
N TYR A 93 -18.34 -4.84 -5.64
CA TYR A 93 -17.66 -6.13 -5.46
C TYR A 93 -16.37 -5.99 -4.67
N MET A 94 -16.09 -7.03 -3.90
CA MET A 94 -14.83 -7.23 -3.19
C MET A 94 -14.24 -8.56 -3.61
N THR A 95 -12.95 -8.59 -3.94
CA THR A 95 -12.17 -9.82 -4.13
C THR A 95 -11.14 -9.94 -3.01
N PHE A 96 -10.80 -11.15 -2.62
CA PHE A 96 -9.82 -11.45 -1.60
C PHE A 96 -9.31 -12.88 -1.77
N MET A 97 -8.19 -13.22 -1.16
CA MET A 97 -7.76 -14.59 -1.04
C MET A 97 -8.21 -15.16 0.30
N GLY A 98 -8.44 -16.46 0.35
CA GLY A 98 -8.91 -17.10 1.56
C GLY A 98 -8.86 -18.61 1.48
N THR A 99 -9.25 -19.25 2.56
CA THR A 99 -9.53 -20.69 2.61
C THR A 99 -10.95 -20.93 3.09
N GLN A 100 -11.45 -22.11 2.84
CA GLN A 100 -12.78 -22.53 3.28
C GLN A 100 -12.76 -23.98 3.76
N SER A 101 -13.81 -24.37 4.46
CA SER A 101 -13.93 -25.75 4.96
C SER A 101 -13.91 -26.76 3.80
N GLY A 102 -13.02 -27.75 3.89
CA GLY A 102 -12.87 -28.80 2.91
C GLY A 102 -11.80 -28.59 1.84
N LEU A 103 -11.10 -27.45 1.85
CA LEU A 103 -9.89 -27.25 1.04
C LEU A 103 -8.72 -28.03 1.62
N ALA A 104 -7.70 -28.29 0.79
CA ALA A 104 -6.46 -28.91 1.22
C ALA A 104 -5.68 -27.99 2.20
N GLU A 105 -4.83 -28.56 3.01
CA GLU A 105 -3.93 -27.79 3.85
C GLU A 105 -3.04 -26.87 2.99
N ASN A 106 -2.94 -25.59 3.38
CA ASN A 106 -2.23 -24.54 2.65
C ASN A 106 -2.79 -24.19 1.26
N GLU A 107 -3.99 -24.62 0.91
CA GLU A 107 -4.69 -24.16 -0.27
C GLU A 107 -5.31 -22.79 -0.03
N TRP A 108 -4.97 -21.85 -0.90
CA TRP A 108 -5.55 -20.52 -0.96
C TRP A 108 -6.27 -20.37 -2.29
N ASP A 109 -7.48 -19.87 -2.24
CA ASP A 109 -8.27 -19.58 -3.44
C ASP A 109 -8.66 -18.10 -3.51
N VAL A 110 -8.99 -17.65 -4.71
CA VAL A 110 -9.53 -16.32 -4.95
C VAL A 110 -11.06 -16.36 -4.86
N PHE A 111 -11.58 -15.45 -4.05
CA PHE A 111 -13.01 -15.28 -3.84
C PHE A 111 -13.51 -13.93 -4.31
N VAL A 112 -14.80 -13.85 -4.57
CA VAL A 112 -15.53 -12.61 -4.81
C VAL A 112 -16.78 -12.58 -3.95
N SER A 113 -17.09 -11.41 -3.35
CA SER A 113 -18.36 -11.13 -2.67
C SER A 113 -19.00 -9.89 -3.29
N HIS A 114 -20.33 -9.86 -3.34
CA HIS A 114 -21.10 -8.74 -3.83
C HIS A 114 -21.79 -8.01 -2.68
N TRP A 115 -21.80 -6.68 -2.74
CA TRP A 115 -22.55 -5.84 -1.82
C TRP A 115 -24.01 -5.75 -2.25
N ASN A 116 -24.94 -6.27 -1.44
CA ASN A 116 -26.35 -6.31 -1.78
C ASN A 116 -27.16 -5.09 -1.30
N GLY A 117 -26.47 -4.04 -0.84
CA GLY A 117 -27.07 -2.83 -0.27
C GLY A 117 -27.21 -2.84 1.25
N SER A 118 -26.90 -3.97 1.91
CA SER A 118 -26.99 -4.13 3.37
C SER A 118 -25.84 -4.92 3.96
N ASN A 119 -25.38 -5.94 3.22
CA ASN A 119 -24.34 -6.86 3.66
C ASN A 119 -23.52 -7.33 2.45
N TRP A 120 -22.33 -7.80 2.70
CA TRP A 120 -21.54 -8.56 1.76
C TRP A 120 -22.11 -9.98 1.69
N ASP A 121 -22.46 -10.42 0.47
CA ASP A 121 -23.00 -11.77 0.21
C ASP A 121 -21.98 -12.86 0.56
N GLU A 122 -22.44 -14.09 0.77
CA GLU A 122 -21.56 -15.24 0.92
C GLU A 122 -20.61 -15.34 -0.30
N PRO A 123 -19.30 -15.44 -0.09
CA PRO A 123 -18.33 -15.39 -1.18
C PRO A 123 -18.44 -16.58 -2.15
N VAL A 124 -18.20 -16.28 -3.42
CA VAL A 124 -18.07 -17.28 -4.47
C VAL A 124 -16.59 -17.55 -4.71
N ASN A 125 -16.19 -18.84 -4.65
CA ASN A 125 -14.85 -19.28 -5.02
C ASN A 125 -14.68 -19.25 -6.54
N LEU A 126 -13.74 -18.45 -7.04
CA LEU A 126 -13.49 -18.27 -8.48
C LEU A 126 -12.45 -19.24 -9.07
N THR A 127 -11.55 -19.77 -8.23
CA THR A 127 -10.37 -20.48 -8.71
C THR A 127 -10.26 -21.93 -8.26
N GLY A 128 -10.88 -22.30 -7.18
CA GLY A 128 -10.73 -23.61 -6.58
C GLY A 128 -11.97 -24.49 -6.56
N PRO A 129 -11.86 -25.62 -5.86
CA PRO A 129 -10.66 -26.21 -5.28
C PRO A 129 -9.74 -26.82 -6.36
N ASN A 130 -8.46 -26.53 -6.34
CA ASN A 130 -7.50 -27.02 -7.33
C ASN A 130 -6.17 -27.51 -6.74
N GLY A 131 -6.02 -27.49 -5.39
CA GLY A 131 -4.81 -27.88 -4.67
C GLY A 131 -3.64 -26.91 -4.86
N LYS A 132 -3.91 -25.68 -5.30
CA LYS A 132 -2.90 -24.66 -5.56
C LYS A 132 -3.01 -23.49 -4.58
N ARG A 133 -2.06 -22.57 -4.70
CA ARG A 133 -2.07 -21.29 -3.99
C ARG A 133 -2.42 -20.19 -4.99
N ASP A 134 -3.68 -19.74 -4.93
CA ASP A 134 -4.22 -18.64 -5.71
C ASP A 134 -4.28 -17.40 -4.80
N GLU A 135 -3.38 -16.42 -5.03
CA GLU A 135 -3.06 -15.37 -4.06
C GLU A 135 -3.10 -13.97 -4.69
N ASP A 136 -3.22 -12.96 -3.82
CA ASP A 136 -3.11 -11.52 -4.12
C ASP A 136 -4.04 -11.01 -5.23
N PRO A 137 -5.35 -11.28 -5.18
CA PRO A 137 -6.27 -10.86 -6.22
C PRO A 137 -6.46 -9.35 -6.25
N LYS A 138 -6.51 -8.78 -7.47
CA LYS A 138 -6.81 -7.36 -7.69
C LYS A 138 -7.75 -7.18 -8.88
N PHE A 139 -8.77 -6.35 -8.72
CA PHE A 139 -9.65 -5.99 -9.83
C PHE A 139 -8.93 -5.15 -10.88
N SER A 140 -9.28 -5.38 -12.15
CA SER A 140 -9.02 -4.42 -13.21
C SER A 140 -9.80 -3.11 -12.96
N PRO A 141 -9.35 -1.95 -13.47
CA PRO A 141 -10.03 -0.67 -13.28
C PRO A 141 -11.50 -0.64 -13.73
N ASN A 142 -11.89 -1.47 -14.69
CA ASN A 142 -13.29 -1.61 -15.11
C ASN A 142 -14.12 -2.59 -14.25
N GLY A 143 -13.52 -3.18 -13.21
CA GLY A 143 -14.15 -4.08 -12.25
C GLY A 143 -14.58 -5.45 -12.80
N LYS A 144 -14.22 -5.80 -14.05
CA LYS A 144 -14.72 -7.04 -14.69
C LYS A 144 -13.80 -8.23 -14.53
N THR A 145 -12.50 -7.99 -14.50
CA THR A 145 -11.47 -9.02 -14.48
C THR A 145 -10.65 -8.90 -13.20
N ILE A 146 -10.22 -10.02 -12.66
CA ILE A 146 -9.36 -10.11 -11.48
C ILE A 146 -8.04 -10.72 -11.95
N VAL A 147 -6.92 -10.05 -11.64
CA VAL A 147 -5.58 -10.61 -11.78
C VAL A 147 -5.14 -11.20 -10.43
N TYR A 148 -4.45 -12.32 -10.45
CA TYR A 148 -3.97 -13.01 -9.26
C TYR A 148 -2.74 -13.87 -9.58
N LYS A 149 -2.11 -14.42 -8.56
CA LYS A 149 -1.02 -15.39 -8.67
C LYS A 149 -1.57 -16.81 -8.47
N GLU A 150 -1.30 -17.73 -9.39
CA GLU A 150 -1.53 -19.17 -9.24
C GLU A 150 -0.19 -19.90 -9.21
N ASN A 151 0.26 -20.36 -8.03
CA ASN A 151 1.55 -21.04 -7.87
C ASN A 151 2.74 -20.31 -8.54
N GLY A 152 2.81 -18.98 -8.40
CA GLY A 152 3.89 -18.16 -8.97
C GLY A 152 3.73 -17.79 -10.43
N VAL A 153 2.59 -18.09 -11.06
CA VAL A 153 2.21 -17.66 -12.41
C VAL A 153 1.09 -16.64 -12.32
N LEU A 154 1.21 -15.51 -13.03
CA LEU A 154 0.12 -14.55 -13.10
C LEU A 154 -1.00 -15.05 -14.01
N ALA A 155 -2.21 -14.99 -13.52
CA ALA A 155 -3.41 -15.36 -14.24
C ALA A 155 -4.51 -14.31 -14.06
N THR A 156 -5.50 -14.35 -14.95
CA THR A 156 -6.74 -13.57 -14.82
C THR A 156 -7.96 -14.46 -14.89
N VAL A 157 -9.02 -14.03 -14.23
CA VAL A 157 -10.35 -14.64 -14.29
C VAL A 157 -11.40 -13.53 -14.31
N GLU A 158 -12.53 -13.76 -14.97
CA GLU A 158 -13.67 -12.85 -14.88
C GLU A 158 -14.26 -12.86 -13.46
N ARG A 159 -14.77 -11.72 -12.99
CA ARG A 159 -15.38 -11.63 -11.64
C ARG A 159 -16.60 -12.55 -11.46
N THR A 160 -17.20 -12.99 -12.54
CA THR A 160 -18.30 -13.95 -12.56
C THR A 160 -17.85 -15.41 -12.64
N GLY A 161 -16.53 -15.64 -12.58
CA GLY A 161 -15.93 -16.96 -12.79
C GLY A 161 -15.76 -17.32 -14.27
N GLY A 162 -15.29 -18.52 -14.53
CA GLY A 162 -15.10 -19.04 -15.87
C GLY A 162 -13.66 -19.42 -16.19
N ALA A 163 -13.29 -19.36 -17.47
CA ALA A 163 -11.97 -19.77 -17.93
C ALA A 163 -10.87 -18.79 -17.44
N LYS A 164 -9.78 -19.35 -16.92
CA LYS A 164 -8.57 -18.61 -16.54
C LYS A 164 -7.75 -18.29 -17.80
N THR A 165 -7.10 -17.12 -17.80
CA THR A 165 -6.10 -16.75 -18.81
C THR A 165 -4.75 -16.55 -18.13
N TYR A 166 -3.75 -17.33 -18.50
CA TYR A 166 -2.39 -17.18 -17.97
C TYR A 166 -1.64 -16.10 -18.72
N LEU A 167 -1.00 -15.19 -17.97
CA LEU A 167 -0.30 -14.02 -18.50
C LEU A 167 1.19 -14.29 -18.75
N SER A 168 1.77 -15.29 -18.07
CA SER A 168 3.15 -15.71 -18.22
C SER A 168 3.22 -17.23 -18.02
N LEU A 169 3.91 -17.93 -18.89
CA LEU A 169 4.12 -19.37 -18.80
C LEU A 169 5.63 -19.69 -18.80
N GLY A 170 6.04 -20.54 -17.86
CA GLY A 170 7.43 -21.02 -17.78
C GLY A 170 8.48 -19.98 -17.37
N GLU A 171 8.06 -18.88 -16.79
CA GLU A 171 8.94 -17.84 -16.25
C GLU A 171 9.20 -18.04 -14.75
N ALA A 172 10.13 -17.23 -14.20
CA ALA A 172 10.38 -17.17 -12.77
C ALA A 172 9.12 -16.79 -11.98
N GLN A 173 9.10 -17.18 -10.71
CA GLN A 173 7.98 -16.92 -9.78
C GLN A 173 7.60 -15.44 -9.79
N SER A 174 6.34 -15.14 -10.10
CA SER A 174 5.76 -13.79 -10.10
C SER A 174 4.65 -13.71 -9.07
N SER A 175 4.52 -12.58 -8.37
CA SER A 175 3.57 -12.38 -7.27
C SER A 175 3.05 -10.96 -7.18
N MET A 176 2.05 -10.74 -6.32
CA MET A 176 1.53 -9.42 -5.94
C MET A 176 1.16 -8.54 -7.14
N PRO A 177 0.34 -9.04 -8.08
CA PRO A 177 -0.04 -8.27 -9.25
C PRO A 177 -0.94 -7.09 -8.91
N TYR A 178 -0.80 -5.97 -9.64
CA TYR A 178 -1.69 -4.82 -9.53
C TYR A 178 -1.89 -4.17 -10.90
N TYR A 179 -3.14 -3.94 -11.30
CA TYR A 179 -3.41 -3.24 -12.55
C TYR A 179 -2.97 -1.77 -12.49
N ARG A 180 -2.36 -1.29 -13.55
CA ARG A 180 -2.22 0.13 -13.80
C ARG A 180 -3.59 0.75 -14.15
N THR A 181 -3.75 2.05 -13.96
CA THR A 181 -4.96 2.82 -14.28
C THR A 181 -5.45 2.65 -15.71
N ASN A 182 -4.56 2.35 -16.67
CA ASN A 182 -4.92 2.08 -18.07
C ASN A 182 -5.68 0.75 -18.30
N GLY A 183 -5.79 -0.10 -17.27
CA GLY A 183 -6.55 -1.35 -17.30
C GLY A 183 -5.95 -2.50 -18.12
N THR A 184 -4.75 -2.33 -18.65
CA THR A 184 -4.07 -3.33 -19.49
C THR A 184 -2.70 -3.73 -18.96
N ASP A 185 -1.96 -2.77 -18.42
CA ASP A 185 -0.64 -3.01 -17.88
C ASP A 185 -0.73 -3.45 -16.41
N ILE A 186 0.16 -4.32 -16.00
CA ILE A 186 0.14 -4.94 -14.67
C ILE A 186 1.51 -4.78 -14.03
N LEU A 187 1.56 -4.12 -12.87
CA LEU A 187 2.69 -4.17 -11.96
C LEU A 187 2.73 -5.55 -11.28
N PHE A 188 3.90 -6.05 -10.99
CA PHE A 188 4.06 -7.29 -10.23
C PHE A 188 5.49 -7.42 -9.68
N GLU A 189 5.65 -8.28 -8.70
CA GLU A 189 6.95 -8.67 -8.16
C GLU A 189 7.45 -9.93 -8.90
N ARG A 190 8.75 -9.97 -9.19
CA ARG A 190 9.49 -11.15 -9.65
C ARG A 190 10.92 -11.10 -9.12
N GLU A 191 11.35 -12.17 -8.45
CA GLU A 191 12.70 -12.31 -7.91
C GLU A 191 13.17 -11.10 -7.07
N GLY A 192 12.27 -10.53 -6.27
CA GLY A 192 12.56 -9.36 -5.43
C GLY A 192 12.64 -8.04 -6.18
N LYS A 193 12.10 -7.94 -7.38
CA LYS A 193 12.09 -6.72 -8.19
C LYS A 193 10.69 -6.39 -8.68
N ILE A 194 10.44 -5.12 -8.93
CA ILE A 194 9.17 -4.67 -9.49
C ILE A 194 9.26 -4.60 -11.01
N PHE A 195 8.30 -5.23 -11.67
CA PHE A 195 8.12 -5.23 -13.11
C PHE A 195 6.79 -4.62 -13.52
N LEU A 196 6.75 -4.08 -14.73
CA LEU A 196 5.53 -3.70 -15.44
C LEU A 196 5.36 -4.62 -16.67
N LYS A 197 4.33 -5.42 -16.66
CA LYS A 197 3.89 -6.19 -17.83
C LYS A 197 3.10 -5.29 -18.77
N THR A 198 3.50 -5.24 -20.02
CA THR A 198 2.83 -4.50 -21.10
C THR A 198 2.59 -5.42 -22.29
N LYS A 199 1.91 -4.92 -23.32
CA LYS A 199 1.76 -5.64 -24.60
C LYS A 199 3.08 -5.86 -25.34
N LEU A 200 4.13 -5.06 -25.00
CA LEU A 200 5.45 -5.16 -25.62
C LEU A 200 6.40 -6.08 -24.83
N GLY A 201 5.97 -6.61 -23.71
CA GLY A 201 6.74 -7.45 -22.81
C GLY A 201 6.90 -6.84 -21.42
N ASP A 202 7.68 -7.51 -20.58
CA ASP A 202 7.91 -7.11 -19.19
C ASP A 202 9.08 -6.12 -19.13
N ARG A 203 8.90 -5.05 -18.35
CA ARG A 203 9.93 -4.03 -18.10
C ARG A 203 10.20 -3.95 -16.61
N GLU A 204 11.47 -4.05 -16.22
CA GLU A 204 11.90 -3.81 -14.85
C GLU A 204 11.71 -2.33 -14.47
N MET A 205 11.01 -2.07 -13.38
CA MET A 205 10.66 -0.72 -12.90
C MET A 205 11.53 -0.29 -11.74
N ASP A 206 11.96 -1.24 -10.94
CA ASP A 206 12.85 -1.03 -9.82
C ASP A 206 13.87 -2.17 -9.76
N ALA A 207 15.11 -1.83 -10.13
CA ALA A 207 16.23 -2.77 -10.15
C ALA A 207 16.68 -3.21 -8.75
N GLY A 208 16.25 -2.51 -7.70
CA GLY A 208 16.74 -2.73 -6.36
C GLY A 208 18.26 -2.48 -6.24
N LYS A 209 18.80 -2.87 -5.09
CA LYS A 209 20.25 -3.12 -4.93
C LYS A 209 20.44 -4.63 -4.85
N ALA A 210 21.58 -5.14 -5.30
CA ALA A 210 21.89 -6.57 -5.20
C ALA A 210 21.64 -7.09 -3.77
N GLY A 211 20.78 -8.11 -3.65
CA GLY A 211 20.40 -8.69 -2.35
C GLY A 211 19.30 -7.96 -1.59
N ILE A 212 18.67 -6.93 -2.18
CA ILE A 212 17.53 -6.21 -1.59
C ILE A 212 16.28 -6.48 -2.42
N SER A 213 15.25 -7.00 -1.79
CA SER A 213 13.97 -7.29 -2.43
C SER A 213 13.02 -6.09 -2.37
N SER A 214 12.21 -5.94 -3.43
CA SER A 214 11.08 -5.02 -3.52
C SER A 214 9.81 -5.83 -3.80
N TYR A 215 8.68 -5.45 -3.19
CA TYR A 215 7.43 -6.19 -3.29
C TYR A 215 6.21 -5.27 -3.05
N TYR A 216 5.00 -5.80 -3.15
CA TYR A 216 3.72 -5.10 -2.95
C TYR A 216 3.58 -3.81 -3.77
N PRO A 217 3.70 -3.87 -5.12
CA PRO A 217 3.48 -2.68 -5.94
C PRO A 217 1.99 -2.35 -6.03
N ILE A 218 1.65 -1.07 -5.83
CA ILE A 218 0.28 -0.54 -5.90
C ILE A 218 0.24 0.66 -6.83
N GLY A 219 -0.53 0.58 -7.91
CA GLY A 219 -0.74 1.72 -8.81
C GLY A 219 -1.48 2.86 -8.12
N VAL A 220 -1.02 4.10 -8.31
CA VAL A 220 -1.61 5.29 -7.70
C VAL A 220 -2.28 6.16 -8.77
N ASP A 221 -1.52 6.59 -9.76
CA ASP A 221 -1.96 7.44 -10.86
C ASP A 221 -1.27 7.02 -12.18
N ASP A 222 -1.36 7.84 -13.22
CA ASP A 222 -0.74 7.53 -14.53
C ASP A 222 0.79 7.67 -14.52
N GLU A 223 1.38 8.30 -13.49
CA GLU A 223 2.81 8.59 -13.38
C GLU A 223 3.51 7.72 -12.34
N ARG A 224 2.82 7.35 -11.25
CA ARG A 224 3.44 6.81 -10.03
C ARG A 224 2.76 5.55 -9.50
N PHE A 225 3.54 4.80 -8.78
CA PHE A 225 3.09 3.68 -7.96
C PHE A 225 3.83 3.66 -6.61
N LEU A 226 3.25 3.03 -5.63
CA LEU A 226 3.88 2.72 -4.34
C LEU A 226 4.40 1.30 -4.36
N PHE A 227 5.45 1.03 -3.58
CA PHE A 227 5.91 -0.32 -3.33
C PHE A 227 6.70 -0.39 -2.03
N THR A 228 6.83 -1.60 -1.48
CA THR A 228 7.66 -1.88 -0.31
C THR A 228 9.03 -2.38 -0.75
N ARG A 229 10.09 -1.93 -0.06
CA ARG A 229 11.47 -2.39 -0.24
C ARG A 229 12.05 -2.85 1.08
N VAL A 230 12.61 -4.06 1.11
CA VAL A 230 13.42 -4.53 2.23
C VAL A 230 14.64 -3.63 2.38
N GLN A 231 14.83 -3.02 3.53
CA GLN A 231 16.02 -2.21 3.82
C GLN A 231 17.16 -3.05 4.43
N ASP A 232 16.78 -3.93 5.32
CA ASP A 232 17.70 -4.85 5.99
C ASP A 232 16.90 -6.09 6.48
N SER A 233 17.53 -6.97 7.24
CA SER A 233 16.90 -8.21 7.71
C SER A 233 15.71 -8.00 8.68
N LYS A 234 15.37 -6.79 9.05
CA LYS A 234 14.37 -6.48 10.07
C LYS A 234 13.37 -5.40 9.67
N ARG A 235 13.61 -4.67 8.60
CA ARG A 235 12.82 -3.48 8.27
C ARG A 235 12.59 -3.34 6.79
N ASP A 236 11.39 -2.91 6.50
CA ASP A 236 10.92 -2.54 5.19
C ASP A 236 10.65 -1.03 5.10
N ALA A 237 10.65 -0.50 3.90
CA ALA A 237 10.45 0.90 3.61
C ALA A 237 9.49 1.09 2.44
N ILE A 238 8.63 2.08 2.50
CA ILE A 238 7.74 2.43 1.40
C ILE A 238 8.44 3.40 0.46
N ARG A 239 8.29 3.16 -0.85
CA ARG A 239 8.89 3.99 -1.90
C ARG A 239 7.88 4.40 -2.96
N TRP A 240 8.13 5.58 -3.54
CA TRP A 240 7.57 5.97 -4.82
C TRP A 240 8.34 5.31 -5.97
N GLY A 241 7.63 4.65 -6.84
CA GLY A 241 8.11 4.23 -8.16
C GLY A 241 7.46 5.06 -9.27
N TYR A 242 8.07 5.11 -10.43
CA TYR A 242 7.67 5.96 -11.54
C TYR A 242 7.61 5.20 -12.85
N TYR A 243 6.52 5.36 -13.60
CA TYR A 243 6.35 4.64 -14.88
C TYR A 243 7.27 5.14 -16.00
N ASP A 244 7.87 6.33 -15.89
CA ASP A 244 8.87 6.83 -16.83
C ASP A 244 10.25 6.21 -16.65
N GLY A 245 10.49 5.46 -15.57
CA GLY A 245 11.74 4.75 -15.28
C GLY A 245 12.80 5.59 -14.57
N ARG A 246 12.45 6.80 -14.09
CA ARG A 246 13.34 7.55 -13.20
C ARG A 246 13.52 6.79 -11.87
N PRO A 247 14.59 7.07 -11.11
CA PRO A 247 14.87 6.41 -9.84
C PRO A 247 13.70 6.51 -8.85
N SER A 248 13.46 5.45 -8.11
CA SER A 248 12.49 5.43 -7.00
C SER A 248 12.95 6.31 -5.85
N GLU A 249 11.99 6.88 -5.11
CA GLU A 249 12.23 7.81 -4.00
C GLU A 249 11.68 7.26 -2.69
N ASP A 250 12.43 7.48 -1.59
CA ASP A 250 11.96 7.16 -0.23
C ASP A 250 10.87 8.10 0.22
N LEU A 251 9.89 7.59 0.96
CA LEU A 251 8.97 8.45 1.67
C LEU A 251 9.62 8.98 2.97
N PHE A 252 9.15 10.12 3.44
CA PHE A 252 9.71 10.86 4.58
C PHE A 252 9.75 10.07 5.88
N PHE A 253 8.87 9.10 6.07
CA PHE A 253 8.75 8.33 7.31
C PHE A 253 9.66 7.11 7.38
N ASN A 254 10.33 6.74 6.28
CA ASN A 254 11.30 5.66 6.31
C ASN A 254 12.49 6.05 7.19
N ASN A 255 12.74 5.27 8.22
CA ASN A 255 13.81 5.52 9.19
C ASN A 255 14.35 4.21 9.77
N ASP A 256 15.28 4.31 10.72
CA ASP A 256 15.96 3.17 11.29
C ASP A 256 15.18 2.45 12.42
N TYR A 257 13.96 2.87 12.71
CA TYR A 257 13.18 2.33 13.83
C TYR A 257 11.91 1.60 13.39
N TRP A 258 11.30 2.04 12.26
CA TRP A 258 10.01 1.54 11.81
C TRP A 258 10.16 0.55 10.67
N ASP A 259 9.42 -0.56 10.78
CA ASP A 259 9.19 -1.51 9.72
C ASP A 259 7.85 -1.15 9.07
N SER A 260 7.86 -0.68 7.82
CA SER A 260 6.68 -0.14 7.13
C SER A 260 6.40 -0.91 5.86
N SER A 261 5.19 -1.46 5.75
CA SER A 261 4.77 -2.31 4.63
C SER A 261 3.34 -1.99 4.16
N ASP A 262 2.88 -2.69 3.15
CA ASP A 262 1.51 -2.70 2.62
C ASP A 262 0.93 -1.29 2.40
N PRO A 263 1.57 -0.45 1.57
CA PRO A 263 1.04 0.89 1.31
C PRO A 263 -0.26 0.81 0.51
N TYR A 264 -1.23 1.67 0.83
CA TYR A 264 -2.42 1.84 0.02
C TYR A 264 -2.78 3.32 -0.13
N PRO A 265 -2.99 3.83 -1.35
CA PRO A 265 -3.29 5.24 -1.55
C PRO A 265 -4.70 5.61 -1.04
N TYR A 266 -4.80 6.74 -0.35
CA TYR A 266 -6.08 7.42 -0.18
C TYR A 266 -6.29 8.31 -1.40
N GLN A 267 -7.36 8.05 -2.16
CA GLN A 267 -7.60 8.73 -3.45
C GLN A 267 -6.39 8.62 -4.40
N ASP A 268 -5.81 9.76 -4.79
CA ASP A 268 -4.64 9.87 -5.66
C ASP A 268 -3.30 9.95 -4.88
N ALA A 269 -3.33 9.63 -3.58
CA ALA A 269 -2.18 9.73 -2.67
C ALA A 269 -1.46 11.08 -2.70
N LYS A 270 -2.18 12.19 -2.90
CA LYS A 270 -1.60 13.53 -2.77
C LYS A 270 -1.43 13.94 -1.31
N ASP A 271 -2.37 13.55 -0.47
CA ASP A 271 -2.43 13.99 0.91
C ASP A 271 -2.16 12.86 1.90
N PHE A 272 -2.68 11.65 1.64
CA PHE A 272 -2.61 10.53 2.59
C PHE A 272 -2.29 9.21 1.92
N ILE A 273 -1.60 8.36 2.68
CA ILE A 273 -1.37 6.94 2.37
C ILE A 273 -1.71 6.15 3.64
N PHE A 274 -2.50 5.09 3.50
CA PHE A 274 -2.62 4.05 4.53
C PHE A 274 -1.46 3.08 4.38
N LEU A 275 -0.94 2.59 5.48
CA LEU A 275 0.09 1.56 5.51
C LEU A 275 0.04 0.82 6.84
N VAL A 276 0.81 -0.23 6.94
CA VAL A 276 1.06 -0.90 8.20
C VAL A 276 2.47 -0.60 8.68
N SER A 277 2.64 -0.47 9.98
CA SER A 277 3.94 -0.20 10.58
C SER A 277 4.08 -0.93 11.89
N GLY A 278 5.26 -1.48 12.15
CA GLY A 278 5.65 -2.12 13.38
C GLY A 278 6.95 -1.55 13.92
N ASP A 279 7.03 -1.37 15.23
CA ASP A 279 8.31 -1.18 15.91
C ASP A 279 8.63 -2.47 16.65
N HIS A 280 9.49 -3.28 16.08
CA HIS A 280 9.92 -4.54 16.67
C HIS A 280 10.55 -4.41 18.07
N SER A 281 10.84 -3.19 18.53
CA SER A 281 11.34 -2.91 19.87
C SER A 281 10.25 -2.56 20.89
N ILE A 282 9.08 -2.11 20.44
CA ILE A 282 8.00 -1.56 21.28
C ILE A 282 6.71 -2.37 21.17
N PHE A 283 6.38 -2.92 19.99
CA PHE A 283 5.14 -3.64 19.77
C PHE A 283 5.25 -5.12 20.15
N LEU A 284 4.46 -5.51 21.11
CA LEU A 284 4.27 -6.92 21.50
C LEU A 284 3.33 -7.67 20.54
N GLY A 285 2.79 -7.02 19.51
CA GLY A 285 1.73 -7.57 18.70
C GLY A 285 2.01 -7.71 17.21
N GLY A 286 2.86 -6.90 16.60
CA GLY A 286 3.07 -6.98 15.16
C GLY A 286 2.78 -5.66 14.42
N TYR A 287 2.28 -5.76 13.19
CA TYR A 287 1.96 -4.58 12.38
C TYR A 287 0.65 -3.93 12.82
N ASN A 288 0.66 -2.61 12.87
CA ASN A 288 -0.50 -1.76 13.15
C ASN A 288 -0.80 -0.86 11.95
N LEU A 289 -2.07 -0.55 11.75
CA LEU A 289 -2.50 0.43 10.76
C LEU A 289 -2.07 1.84 11.17
N VAL A 290 -1.48 2.56 10.24
CA VAL A 290 -1.11 3.97 10.38
C VAL A 290 -1.48 4.75 9.12
N ILE A 291 -1.54 6.07 9.24
CA ILE A 291 -1.80 6.99 8.15
C ILE A 291 -0.60 7.92 8.01
N ALA A 292 0.00 7.98 6.83
CA ALA A 292 1.01 8.97 6.50
C ALA A 292 0.34 10.18 5.86
N GLU A 293 0.43 11.34 6.51
CA GLU A 293 0.04 12.64 5.97
C GLU A 293 1.23 13.25 5.22
N LEU A 294 1.16 13.24 3.90
CA LEU A 294 2.31 13.56 3.03
C LEU A 294 2.69 15.04 3.09
N ARG A 295 1.71 15.96 3.13
CA ARG A 295 1.99 17.40 3.16
C ARG A 295 2.56 17.85 4.50
N ALA A 296 2.03 17.33 5.59
CA ALA A 296 2.51 17.66 6.94
C ALA A 296 3.74 16.84 7.35
N GLN A 297 4.13 15.83 6.55
CA GLN A 297 5.20 14.88 6.85
C GLN A 297 5.05 14.25 8.24
N LYS A 298 3.84 13.74 8.51
CA LYS A 298 3.48 13.16 9.81
C LYS A 298 2.93 11.76 9.62
N VAL A 299 3.33 10.83 10.47
CA VAL A 299 2.68 9.52 10.62
C VAL A 299 1.78 9.56 11.84
N ILE A 300 0.57 9.05 11.69
CA ILE A 300 -0.50 9.11 12.69
C ILE A 300 -0.98 7.68 12.91
N ASN A 301 -1.01 7.26 14.18
CA ASN A 301 -1.63 6.00 14.53
C ASN A 301 -3.15 6.13 14.28
N ILE A 302 -3.75 5.13 13.65
CA ILE A 302 -5.18 5.16 13.34
C ILE A 302 -6.03 5.24 14.61
N ASP A 303 -5.53 4.73 15.73
CA ASP A 303 -6.18 4.78 17.05
C ASP A 303 -6.30 6.22 17.59
N ASP A 304 -5.37 7.12 17.22
CA ASP A 304 -5.43 8.53 17.61
C ASP A 304 -6.65 9.25 17.01
N LEU A 305 -7.23 8.69 15.93
CA LEU A 305 -8.38 9.27 15.22
C LEU A 305 -9.69 8.56 15.54
N TYR A 306 -9.64 7.24 15.67
CA TYR A 306 -10.85 6.40 15.69
C TYR A 306 -11.00 5.53 16.94
N GLY A 307 -10.06 5.62 17.90
CA GLY A 307 -10.07 4.78 19.09
C GLY A 307 -9.43 3.41 18.81
N GLU A 308 -9.84 2.38 19.52
CA GLU A 308 -9.23 1.05 19.53
C GLU A 308 -9.47 0.29 18.20
N ILE A 309 -8.72 0.65 17.15
CA ILE A 309 -8.73 -0.03 15.85
C ILE A 309 -7.63 -1.08 15.80
N ASN A 310 -6.40 -0.71 16.15
CA ASN A 310 -5.28 -1.65 16.26
C ASN A 310 -5.43 -2.53 17.51
N SER A 311 -4.83 -3.70 17.47
CA SER A 311 -4.90 -4.69 18.54
C SER A 311 -3.51 -5.23 18.89
N ASN A 312 -3.45 -6.32 19.67
CA ASN A 312 -2.24 -7.07 19.90
C ASN A 312 -1.99 -8.18 18.85
N LEU A 313 -2.75 -8.17 17.77
CA LEU A 313 -2.61 -9.04 16.61
C LEU A 313 -1.91 -8.32 15.45
N GLN A 314 -1.96 -8.89 14.27
CA GLN A 314 -1.39 -8.31 13.05
C GLN A 314 -2.52 -7.66 12.24
N GLU A 315 -2.51 -6.36 12.05
CA GLU A 315 -3.37 -5.63 11.12
C GLU A 315 -2.62 -5.43 9.81
N LEU A 316 -3.13 -5.96 8.69
CA LEU A 316 -2.44 -5.98 7.40
C LEU A 316 -3.39 -5.74 6.22
N GLY A 317 -2.81 -5.48 5.04
CA GLY A 317 -3.52 -5.40 3.77
C GLY A 317 -4.57 -4.29 3.71
N PRO A 318 -4.26 -3.04 4.05
CA PRO A 318 -5.20 -1.94 3.92
C PRO A 318 -5.68 -1.79 2.48
N ALA A 319 -6.99 -1.56 2.29
CA ALA A 319 -7.62 -1.31 1.00
C ALA A 319 -8.73 -0.27 1.19
N TRP A 320 -8.55 0.90 0.60
CA TRP A 320 -9.51 1.98 0.70
C TRP A 320 -10.45 2.06 -0.51
N THR A 321 -11.68 2.50 -0.24
CA THR A 321 -12.70 2.82 -1.25
C THR A 321 -13.45 4.09 -0.86
N PRO A 322 -13.93 4.92 -1.82
CA PRO A 322 -14.71 6.11 -1.51
C PRO A 322 -16.15 5.80 -1.02
N PHE A 323 -16.59 4.56 -1.13
CA PHE A 323 -17.94 4.14 -0.73
C PHE A 323 -18.03 3.87 0.78
N THR A 324 -19.25 3.98 1.30
CA THR A 324 -19.60 3.66 2.70
C THR A 324 -20.57 2.48 2.70
N TYR A 325 -20.37 1.52 3.59
CA TYR A 325 -21.12 0.26 3.68
C TYR A 325 -21.82 0.10 5.02
#